data_e35996ee410e0452300abf642d5e3e70
#
_entry.id   e35996ee410e0452300abf642d5e3e70
#
_cell.length_a   1.000
_cell.length_b   1.000
_cell.length_c   1.000
_cell.angle_alpha   90.00
_cell.angle_beta   90.00
_cell.angle_gamma   90.00
#
_symmetry.space_group_name_H-M   'P 1'
#
loop_
_entity.id
_entity.type
_entity.pdbx_description
1 polymer ?
#
loop_
_entity_poly.entity_id
_entity_poly.type
_entity_poly.pdbx_seq_one_letter_code
_entity_poly.pdbx_strand_id
1 'polypeptide(L)'
;MAKTKWIIEANTLTIYPKRNLRIVALVFFILVAIFIYFLATQMSGYSIATSATYYGILLLIPLLLVFVAESKVIFDGTERKLYKKIGFLPIGSIPFDDIAAVEPYETLGSGFNYSLFKKSNRHGKGLVVSAGYSKATDANLIQYQSEVLPKIDELVFANAPVIAKQAIYDFEFFREESGVYILRQNKVGGLIVGFLMISITVAIWLNPDFMIEEAAFKRILVTYFPLIIGLVFIYAFFSSIKFDKNQGKVIHSTFGGRKVTEYAFNDLVRFQIVRKTTNLIYSGTEVNAEIYLPGKDKMKTLAMKSFIGTKKIDRFLDEANTILGRI
;
A
#
# COMPACT_ATOMS: atom_id res chain seq x y z
N MET A 1 1.40 19.90 -15.49
CA MET A 1 0.78 18.64 -15.92
C MET A 1 1.85 17.55 -15.98
N ALA A 2 1.59 16.43 -15.33
CA ALA A 2 2.46 15.27 -15.38
C ALA A 2 2.36 14.65 -16.78
N LYS A 3 3.49 14.42 -17.46
CA LYS A 3 3.51 13.76 -18.77
C LYS A 3 4.51 12.63 -18.73
N THR A 4 4.02 11.41 -18.89
CA THR A 4 4.87 10.27 -19.20
C THR A 4 5.40 10.42 -20.62
N LYS A 5 6.69 10.21 -20.83
CA LYS A 5 7.27 10.08 -22.19
C LYS A 5 7.59 8.62 -22.42
N TRP A 6 7.39 8.16 -23.64
CA TRP A 6 7.79 6.82 -24.10
C TRP A 6 8.34 6.84 -25.52
N ILE A 7 9.04 5.77 -25.87
CA ILE A 7 9.55 5.48 -27.21
C ILE A 7 9.23 4.01 -27.46
N ILE A 8 8.48 3.76 -28.54
CA ILE A 8 8.10 2.41 -28.98
C ILE A 8 8.97 2.08 -30.20
N GLU A 9 9.66 0.97 -30.13
CA GLU A 9 10.40 0.36 -31.25
C GLU A 9 9.85 -1.05 -31.50
N ALA A 10 10.29 -1.73 -32.55
CA ALA A 10 9.74 -3.04 -32.91
C ALA A 10 9.72 -4.01 -31.72
N ASN A 11 10.87 -4.22 -31.06
CA ASN A 11 11.03 -5.18 -29.94
C ASN A 11 11.36 -4.51 -28.61
N THR A 12 11.34 -3.18 -28.52
CA THR A 12 11.63 -2.48 -27.27
C THR A 12 10.61 -1.38 -26.99
N LEU A 13 10.37 -1.17 -25.70
CA LEU A 13 9.56 -0.06 -25.19
C LEU A 13 10.34 0.63 -24.08
N THR A 14 10.68 1.90 -24.26
CA THR A 14 11.34 2.72 -23.25
C THR A 14 10.37 3.74 -22.67
N ILE A 15 10.19 3.74 -21.34
CA ILE A 15 9.28 4.65 -20.63
C ILE A 15 10.10 5.52 -19.65
N TYR A 16 9.77 6.82 -19.60
CA TYR A 16 10.36 7.82 -18.70
C TYR A 16 9.32 8.30 -17.67
N PRO A 17 9.08 7.57 -16.58
CA PRO A 17 7.99 7.86 -15.64
C PRO A 17 8.20 9.13 -14.83
N LYS A 18 9.44 9.58 -14.65
CA LYS A 18 9.82 10.70 -13.79
C LYS A 18 10.26 11.95 -14.52
N ARG A 19 10.00 12.06 -15.83
CA ARG A 19 10.47 13.19 -16.65
C ARG A 19 10.06 14.57 -16.11
N ASN A 20 8.91 14.66 -15.44
CA ASN A 20 8.42 15.90 -14.83
C ASN A 20 9.34 16.47 -13.75
N LEU A 21 10.14 15.63 -13.11
CA LEU A 21 11.10 16.08 -12.10
C LEU A 21 12.15 17.04 -12.71
N ARG A 22 12.35 17.05 -14.03
CA ARG A 22 13.23 18.04 -14.69
C ARG A 22 12.74 19.47 -14.46
N ILE A 23 11.42 19.70 -14.59
CA ILE A 23 10.83 21.03 -14.36
C ILE A 23 10.96 21.40 -12.89
N VAL A 24 10.65 20.45 -11.98
CA VAL A 24 10.80 20.65 -10.52
C VAL A 24 12.25 20.95 -10.17
N ALA A 25 13.21 20.21 -10.74
CA ALA A 25 14.64 20.42 -10.53
C ALA A 25 15.09 21.80 -11.02
N LEU A 26 14.59 22.26 -12.18
CA LEU A 26 14.90 23.60 -12.72
C LEU A 26 14.39 24.71 -11.80
N VAL A 27 13.12 24.62 -11.37
CA VAL A 27 12.53 25.61 -10.44
C VAL A 27 13.31 25.60 -9.12
N PHE A 28 13.63 24.43 -8.59
CA PHE A 28 14.39 24.31 -7.36
C PHE A 28 15.81 24.83 -7.51
N PHE A 29 16.46 24.62 -8.66
CA PHE A 29 17.78 25.20 -8.98
C PHE A 29 17.74 26.74 -8.95
N ILE A 30 16.72 27.34 -9.56
CA ILE A 30 16.54 28.79 -9.55
C ILE A 30 16.36 29.31 -8.12
N LEU A 31 15.51 28.65 -7.31
CA LEU A 31 15.29 29.03 -5.91
C LEU A 31 16.57 28.92 -5.09
N VAL A 32 17.33 27.84 -5.25
CA VAL A 32 18.62 27.66 -4.58
C VAL A 32 19.63 28.73 -5.03
N ALA A 33 19.69 29.08 -6.30
CA ALA A 33 20.58 30.14 -6.80
C ALA A 33 20.24 31.51 -6.21
N ILE A 34 18.93 31.84 -6.14
CA ILE A 34 18.46 33.09 -5.47
C ILE A 34 18.83 33.07 -4.00
N PHE A 35 18.63 31.95 -3.32
CA PHE A 35 18.97 31.82 -1.90
C PHE A 35 20.47 31.95 -1.63
N ILE A 36 21.32 31.33 -2.47
CA ILE A 36 22.77 31.48 -2.40
C ILE A 36 23.18 32.93 -2.61
N TYR A 37 22.61 33.62 -3.61
CA TYR A 37 22.86 35.02 -3.87
C TYR A 37 22.51 35.90 -2.66
N PHE A 38 21.34 35.66 -2.04
CA PHE A 38 20.90 36.36 -0.84
C PHE A 38 21.88 36.12 0.34
N LEU A 39 22.28 34.88 0.58
CA LEU A 39 23.26 34.56 1.63
C LEU A 39 24.62 35.23 1.36
N ALA A 40 25.11 35.21 0.13
CA ALA A 40 26.39 35.82 -0.24
C ALA A 40 26.41 37.33 -0.03
N THR A 41 25.25 38.01 -0.21
CA THR A 41 25.15 39.47 0.01
C THR A 41 24.99 39.86 1.48
N GLN A 42 24.42 38.98 2.32
CA GLN A 42 24.16 39.27 3.74
C GLN A 42 25.26 38.76 4.68
N MET A 43 26.06 37.77 4.28
CA MET A 43 27.06 37.15 5.15
C MET A 43 28.50 37.53 4.77
N SER A 44 28.81 38.80 4.85
CA SER A 44 30.14 39.35 4.48
C SER A 44 31.32 39.00 5.42
N GLY A 45 31.12 38.15 6.43
CA GLY A 45 32.14 37.81 7.44
C GLY A 45 32.68 36.37 7.37
N TYR A 46 32.20 35.50 6.48
CA TYR A 46 32.64 34.09 6.40
C TYR A 46 33.76 33.91 5.38
N SER A 47 34.67 32.96 5.65
CA SER A 47 35.71 32.63 4.68
C SER A 47 35.13 32.06 3.39
N ILE A 48 35.71 32.41 2.24
CA ILE A 48 35.29 31.98 0.90
C ILE A 48 35.23 30.44 0.84
N ALA A 49 36.20 29.73 1.45
CA ALA A 49 36.25 28.26 1.43
C ALA A 49 35.08 27.63 2.17
N THR A 50 34.68 28.12 3.32
CA THR A 50 33.53 27.62 4.09
C THR A 50 32.23 27.87 3.33
N SER A 51 32.06 29.07 2.76
CA SER A 51 30.90 29.42 1.96
C SER A 51 30.77 28.57 0.70
N ALA A 52 31.84 28.28 -0.01
CA ALA A 52 31.86 27.46 -1.21
C ALA A 52 31.41 26.02 -0.93
N THR A 53 31.80 25.46 0.21
CA THR A 53 31.37 24.10 0.62
C THR A 53 29.85 24.04 0.84
N TYR A 54 29.28 25.01 1.58
CA TYR A 54 27.82 25.05 1.81
C TYR A 54 27.04 25.27 0.51
N TYR A 55 27.50 26.14 -0.39
CA TYR A 55 26.86 26.40 -1.67
C TYR A 55 26.94 25.16 -2.59
N GLY A 56 28.07 24.44 -2.57
CA GLY A 56 28.23 23.20 -3.31
C GLY A 56 27.26 22.11 -2.85
N ILE A 57 27.07 21.95 -1.53
CA ILE A 57 26.09 21.00 -0.98
C ILE A 57 24.66 21.39 -1.38
N LEU A 58 24.29 22.65 -1.32
CA LEU A 58 22.96 23.14 -1.72
C LEU A 58 22.69 22.87 -3.21
N LEU A 59 23.68 23.07 -4.09
CA LEU A 59 23.56 22.80 -5.53
C LEU A 59 23.52 21.31 -5.87
N LEU A 60 24.02 20.43 -5.00
CA LEU A 60 23.98 18.98 -5.19
C LEU A 60 22.52 18.47 -5.25
N ILE A 61 21.60 19.06 -4.47
CA ILE A 61 20.21 18.60 -4.40
C ILE A 61 19.48 18.73 -5.75
N PRO A 62 19.45 19.91 -6.42
CA PRO A 62 18.83 20.00 -7.74
C PRO A 62 19.53 19.13 -8.80
N LEU A 63 20.85 18.94 -8.72
CA LEU A 63 21.58 18.02 -9.61
C LEU A 63 21.13 16.58 -9.42
N LEU A 64 20.95 16.13 -8.18
CA LEU A 64 20.39 14.80 -7.89
C LEU A 64 18.97 14.65 -8.41
N LEU A 65 18.14 15.69 -8.33
CA LEU A 65 16.79 15.66 -8.89
C LEU A 65 16.80 15.53 -10.42
N VAL A 66 17.70 16.22 -11.14
CA VAL A 66 17.89 16.04 -12.58
C VAL A 66 18.31 14.61 -12.88
N PHE A 67 19.27 14.06 -12.16
CA PHE A 67 19.71 12.69 -12.36
C PHE A 67 18.59 11.67 -12.14
N VAL A 68 17.78 11.84 -11.10
CA VAL A 68 16.60 10.99 -10.84
C VAL A 68 15.51 11.17 -11.90
N ALA A 69 15.40 12.37 -12.50
CA ALA A 69 14.45 12.63 -13.60
C ALA A 69 14.77 11.83 -14.88
N GLU A 70 16.05 11.43 -15.05
CA GLU A 70 16.49 10.55 -16.15
C GLU A 70 16.18 9.06 -15.91
N SER A 71 15.36 8.75 -14.91
CA SER A 71 14.92 7.37 -14.68
C SER A 71 14.12 6.87 -15.88
N LYS A 72 14.51 5.68 -16.38
CA LYS A 72 13.84 5.00 -17.48
C LYS A 72 13.62 3.52 -17.17
N VAL A 73 12.54 2.99 -17.71
CA VAL A 73 12.21 1.57 -17.69
C VAL A 73 12.18 1.11 -19.13
N ILE A 74 12.95 0.07 -19.44
CA ILE A 74 13.09 -0.46 -20.80
C ILE A 74 12.57 -1.90 -20.78
N PHE A 75 11.54 -2.17 -21.56
CA PHE A 75 11.08 -3.52 -21.84
C PHE A 75 11.80 -3.99 -23.12
N ASP A 76 12.59 -5.04 -22.99
CA ASP A 76 13.34 -5.64 -24.09
C ASP A 76 12.73 -7.01 -24.43
N GLY A 77 12.01 -7.06 -25.55
CA GLY A 77 11.37 -8.27 -26.04
C GLY A 77 12.35 -9.33 -26.54
N THR A 78 13.56 -8.91 -26.98
CA THR A 78 14.59 -9.81 -27.47
C THR A 78 15.23 -10.60 -26.31
N GLU A 79 15.57 -9.91 -25.23
CA GLU A 79 16.12 -10.54 -24.02
C GLU A 79 15.04 -11.05 -23.06
N ARG A 80 13.76 -10.76 -23.31
CA ARG A 80 12.62 -11.03 -22.41
C ARG A 80 12.84 -10.52 -21.00
N LYS A 81 13.37 -9.28 -20.88
CA LYS A 81 13.70 -8.65 -19.61
C LYS A 81 13.27 -7.19 -19.59
N LEU A 82 12.89 -6.74 -18.42
CA LEU A 82 12.73 -5.33 -18.11
C LEU A 82 13.99 -4.82 -17.44
N TYR A 83 14.52 -3.70 -17.91
CA TYR A 83 15.66 -3.00 -17.31
C TYR A 83 15.20 -1.70 -16.66
N LYS A 84 15.65 -1.45 -15.43
CA LYS A 84 15.51 -0.16 -14.76
C LYS A 84 16.85 0.55 -14.78
N LYS A 85 16.89 1.78 -15.31
CA LYS A 85 18.09 2.63 -15.35
C LYS A 85 17.77 4.00 -14.75
N ILE A 86 18.78 4.65 -14.14
CA ILE A 86 18.75 6.05 -13.74
C ILE A 86 19.91 6.72 -14.48
N GLY A 87 19.59 7.63 -15.41
CA GLY A 87 20.57 8.12 -16.37
C GLY A 87 21.19 6.96 -17.17
N PHE A 88 22.50 6.79 -17.06
CA PHE A 88 23.25 5.69 -17.66
C PHE A 88 23.43 4.47 -16.72
N LEU A 89 23.15 4.59 -15.40
CA LEU A 89 23.38 3.55 -14.42
C LEU A 89 22.27 2.49 -14.45
N PRO A 90 22.58 1.20 -14.64
CA PRO A 90 21.63 0.12 -14.48
C PRO A 90 21.35 -0.09 -12.98
N ILE A 91 20.08 -0.06 -12.58
CA ILE A 91 19.66 -0.27 -11.18
C ILE A 91 19.22 -1.70 -10.94
N GLY A 92 18.74 -2.38 -11.99
CA GLY A 92 18.30 -3.77 -11.90
C GLY A 92 17.53 -4.22 -13.13
N SER A 93 17.28 -5.52 -13.19
CA SER A 93 16.46 -6.14 -14.22
C SER A 93 15.41 -7.06 -13.62
N ILE A 94 14.34 -7.32 -14.37
CA ILE A 94 13.23 -8.21 -14.01
C ILE A 94 12.93 -9.06 -15.24
N PRO A 95 13.03 -10.39 -15.19
CA PRO A 95 12.57 -11.27 -16.27
C PRO A 95 11.07 -11.06 -16.51
N PHE A 96 10.61 -11.15 -17.75
CA PHE A 96 9.18 -11.02 -18.06
C PHE A 96 8.35 -12.10 -17.38
N ASP A 97 8.91 -13.29 -17.21
CA ASP A 97 8.25 -14.40 -16.53
C ASP A 97 7.99 -14.14 -15.04
N ASP A 98 8.71 -13.20 -14.43
CA ASP A 98 8.48 -12.75 -13.04
C ASP A 98 7.45 -11.62 -12.93
N ILE A 99 6.97 -11.07 -14.05
CA ILE A 99 5.98 -10.01 -14.07
C ILE A 99 4.58 -10.62 -13.90
N ALA A 100 3.82 -10.09 -12.95
CA ALA A 100 2.44 -10.51 -12.69
C ALA A 100 1.43 -9.67 -13.47
N ALA A 101 1.59 -8.35 -13.42
CA ALA A 101 0.66 -7.41 -14.03
C ALA A 101 1.26 -6.00 -14.09
N VAL A 102 0.67 -5.15 -14.95
CA VAL A 102 0.82 -3.69 -14.93
C VAL A 102 -0.56 -3.10 -14.67
N GLU A 103 -0.76 -2.53 -13.50
CA GLU A 103 -2.07 -2.08 -13.03
C GLU A 103 -2.01 -0.63 -12.52
N PRO A 104 -3.13 0.11 -12.55
CA PRO A 104 -3.21 1.42 -11.93
C PRO A 104 -3.04 1.28 -10.41
N TYR A 105 -2.22 2.13 -9.84
CA TYR A 105 -1.91 2.16 -8.43
C TYR A 105 -2.19 3.54 -7.85
N GLU A 106 -3.15 3.63 -6.95
CA GLU A 106 -3.51 4.87 -6.27
C GLU A 106 -2.50 5.24 -5.19
N THR A 107 -2.11 6.50 -5.17
CA THR A 107 -1.23 7.05 -4.15
C THR A 107 -1.99 8.16 -3.41
N LEU A 108 -2.05 8.07 -2.08
CA LEU A 108 -2.75 9.04 -1.24
C LEU A 108 -2.34 10.49 -1.59
N GLY A 109 -3.32 11.29 -1.97
CA GLY A 109 -3.16 12.74 -2.25
C GLY A 109 -2.53 13.09 -3.60
N SER A 110 -2.07 12.13 -4.43
CA SER A 110 -1.37 12.41 -5.69
C SER A 110 -2.02 11.80 -6.94
N GLY A 111 -3.23 11.23 -6.81
CA GLY A 111 -3.87 10.52 -7.91
C GLY A 111 -3.34 9.09 -8.06
N PHE A 112 -3.31 8.58 -9.29
CA PHE A 112 -2.85 7.22 -9.57
C PHE A 112 -1.73 7.20 -10.61
N ASN A 113 -0.94 6.14 -10.61
CA ASN A 113 0.05 5.84 -11.64
C ASN A 113 -0.06 4.38 -12.05
N TYR A 114 0.53 4.00 -13.18
CA TYR A 114 0.69 2.60 -13.51
C TYR A 114 1.94 2.05 -12.87
N SER A 115 1.79 0.91 -12.22
CA SER A 115 2.88 0.19 -11.56
C SER A 115 2.91 -1.26 -12.02
N LEU A 116 4.13 -1.76 -12.24
CA LEU A 116 4.41 -3.14 -12.57
C LEU A 116 4.62 -3.93 -11.28
N PHE A 117 3.95 -5.06 -11.17
CA PHE A 117 4.01 -5.95 -10.01
C PHE A 117 4.69 -7.27 -10.38
N LYS A 118 5.53 -7.78 -9.46
CA LYS A 118 6.18 -9.09 -9.60
C LYS A 118 5.25 -10.19 -9.11
N LYS A 119 5.34 -11.38 -9.69
CA LYS A 119 4.62 -12.58 -9.21
C LYS A 119 4.93 -12.88 -7.73
N SER A 120 6.20 -12.71 -7.32
CA SER A 120 6.61 -12.90 -5.93
C SER A 120 6.06 -11.86 -4.93
N ASN A 121 5.51 -10.74 -5.41
CA ASN A 121 4.98 -9.65 -4.59
C ASN A 121 3.94 -8.80 -5.35
N ARG A 122 2.85 -9.44 -5.78
CA ARG A 122 1.79 -8.83 -6.59
C ARG A 122 1.12 -7.63 -5.89
N HIS A 123 1.01 -7.67 -4.57
CA HIS A 123 0.38 -6.62 -3.77
C HIS A 123 1.41 -5.66 -3.13
N GLY A 124 2.66 -5.71 -3.57
CA GLY A 124 3.73 -4.83 -3.11
C GLY A 124 3.64 -3.40 -3.64
N LYS A 125 4.72 -2.63 -3.44
CA LYS A 125 4.79 -1.24 -3.90
C LYS A 125 4.75 -1.12 -5.44
N GLY A 126 5.15 -2.18 -6.14
CA GLY A 126 5.32 -2.16 -7.59
C GLY A 126 6.50 -1.30 -8.05
N LEU A 127 6.84 -1.44 -9.32
CA LEU A 127 7.75 -0.56 -10.03
C LEU A 127 6.93 0.44 -10.84
N VAL A 128 7.03 1.72 -10.52
CA VAL A 128 6.31 2.78 -11.21
C VAL A 128 6.78 2.86 -12.67
N VAL A 129 5.85 2.72 -13.62
CA VAL A 129 6.09 2.74 -15.06
C VAL A 129 5.38 3.90 -15.77
N SER A 130 4.60 4.73 -15.05
CA SER A 130 4.04 5.97 -15.61
C SER A 130 4.24 7.14 -14.66
N ALA A 131 3.99 8.37 -15.14
CA ALA A 131 3.82 9.53 -14.26
C ALA A 131 2.55 9.38 -13.41
N GLY A 132 2.39 10.22 -12.38
CA GLY A 132 1.16 10.33 -11.62
C GLY A 132 0.10 11.13 -12.40
N TYR A 133 -1.14 10.64 -12.40
CA TYR A 133 -2.29 11.26 -13.03
C TYR A 133 -3.36 11.58 -11.98
N SER A 134 -3.87 12.79 -11.98
CA SER A 134 -4.93 13.22 -11.06
C SER A 134 -6.34 13.12 -11.65
N LYS A 135 -6.45 12.96 -12.97
CA LYS A 135 -7.73 12.90 -13.70
C LYS A 135 -7.69 11.79 -14.75
N ALA A 136 -8.77 11.02 -14.83
CA ALA A 136 -8.91 9.99 -15.86
C ALA A 136 -9.01 10.55 -17.29
N THR A 137 -9.38 11.84 -17.43
CA THR A 137 -9.50 12.55 -18.71
C THR A 137 -8.20 13.20 -19.18
N ASP A 138 -7.05 12.95 -18.55
CA ASP A 138 -5.77 13.48 -18.99
C ASP A 138 -5.40 12.88 -20.36
N ALA A 139 -5.15 13.73 -21.36
CA ALA A 139 -4.85 13.30 -22.73
C ALA A 139 -3.59 12.41 -22.81
N ASN A 140 -2.56 12.68 -21.97
CA ASN A 140 -1.36 11.84 -21.93
C ASN A 140 -1.65 10.47 -21.31
N LEU A 141 -2.58 10.39 -20.34
CA LEU A 141 -3.05 9.13 -19.80
C LEU A 141 -3.78 8.30 -20.85
N ILE A 142 -4.74 8.91 -21.57
CA ILE A 142 -5.51 8.23 -22.62
C ILE A 142 -4.56 7.67 -23.68
N GLN A 143 -3.59 8.47 -24.13
CA GLN A 143 -2.59 8.04 -25.08
C GLN A 143 -1.68 6.92 -24.50
N TYR A 144 -1.29 7.00 -23.22
CA TYR A 144 -0.53 5.96 -22.56
C TYR A 144 -1.32 4.63 -22.52
N GLN A 145 -2.61 4.69 -22.23
CA GLN A 145 -3.48 3.52 -22.21
C GLN A 145 -3.69 2.89 -23.59
N SER A 146 -3.77 3.70 -24.64
CA SER A 146 -4.00 3.21 -26.00
C SER A 146 -2.73 2.74 -26.73
N GLU A 147 -1.56 3.24 -26.37
CA GLU A 147 -0.30 2.90 -27.07
C GLU A 147 0.62 2.04 -26.22
N VAL A 148 0.81 2.39 -24.93
CA VAL A 148 1.85 1.79 -24.08
C VAL A 148 1.38 0.49 -23.44
N LEU A 149 0.17 0.46 -22.87
CA LEU A 149 -0.32 -0.76 -22.22
C LEU A 149 -0.46 -1.93 -23.21
N PRO A 150 -1.05 -1.75 -24.41
CA PRO A 150 -1.09 -2.85 -25.39
C PRO A 150 0.31 -3.33 -25.81
N LYS A 151 1.29 -2.41 -25.93
CA LYS A 151 2.66 -2.81 -26.27
C LYS A 151 3.34 -3.57 -25.11
N ILE A 152 3.06 -3.22 -23.87
CA ILE A 152 3.50 -4.01 -22.71
C ILE A 152 2.86 -5.41 -22.77
N ASP A 153 1.56 -5.50 -23.03
CA ASP A 153 0.85 -6.76 -23.11
C ASP A 153 1.41 -7.64 -24.22
N GLU A 154 1.68 -7.07 -25.40
CA GLU A 154 2.34 -7.76 -26.51
C GLU A 154 3.71 -8.31 -26.12
N LEU A 155 4.59 -7.49 -25.53
CA LEU A 155 5.97 -7.88 -25.22
C LEU A 155 6.05 -8.89 -24.06
N VAL A 156 5.24 -8.69 -23.02
CA VAL A 156 5.36 -9.41 -21.75
C VAL A 156 4.45 -10.63 -21.70
N PHE A 157 3.18 -10.50 -22.12
CA PHE A 157 2.14 -11.49 -21.87
C PHE A 157 1.71 -12.30 -23.09
N ALA A 158 2.09 -11.92 -24.32
CA ALA A 158 1.68 -12.64 -25.54
C ALA A 158 1.99 -14.15 -25.51
N ASN A 159 3.05 -14.57 -24.83
CA ASN A 159 3.49 -15.96 -24.72
C ASN A 159 3.42 -16.47 -23.26
N ALA A 160 2.66 -15.82 -22.39
CA ALA A 160 2.55 -16.28 -21.00
C ALA A 160 1.66 -17.53 -20.93
N PRO A 161 2.12 -18.63 -20.32
CA PRO A 161 1.27 -19.81 -20.15
C PRO A 161 0.09 -19.46 -19.23
N VAL A 162 -1.11 -19.84 -19.63
CA VAL A 162 -2.30 -19.77 -18.79
C VAL A 162 -2.13 -20.81 -17.66
N ILE A 163 -1.71 -20.35 -16.50
CA ILE A 163 -1.61 -21.22 -15.30
C ILE A 163 -3.03 -21.32 -14.73
N ALA A 164 -3.65 -22.48 -14.88
CA ALA A 164 -4.90 -22.79 -14.18
C ALA A 164 -4.64 -22.75 -12.67
N LYS A 165 -5.43 -21.96 -11.94
CA LYS A 165 -5.37 -21.96 -10.48
C LYS A 165 -5.81 -23.33 -9.95
N GLN A 166 -4.99 -23.91 -9.10
CA GLN A 166 -5.32 -25.18 -8.44
C GLN A 166 -6.00 -24.93 -7.10
N ALA A 167 -7.01 -25.74 -6.79
CA ALA A 167 -7.65 -25.71 -5.49
C ALA A 167 -6.63 -26.04 -4.39
N ILE A 168 -6.71 -25.31 -3.29
CA ILE A 168 -5.80 -25.44 -2.15
C ILE A 168 -6.46 -26.31 -1.10
N TYR A 169 -5.76 -27.32 -0.64
CA TYR A 169 -6.24 -28.24 0.42
C TYR A 169 -5.46 -28.06 1.74
N ASP A 170 -4.30 -27.42 1.72
CA ASP A 170 -3.53 -27.07 2.91
C ASP A 170 -3.72 -25.59 3.24
N PHE A 171 -4.50 -25.31 4.30
CA PHE A 171 -4.88 -23.95 4.70
C PHE A 171 -3.95 -23.37 5.76
N GLU A 172 -3.19 -22.33 5.41
CA GLU A 172 -2.35 -21.58 6.36
C GLU A 172 -3.21 -20.62 7.21
N PHE A 173 -4.18 -19.95 6.57
CA PHE A 173 -4.94 -18.86 7.20
C PHE A 173 -6.28 -19.29 7.76
N PHE A 174 -6.75 -20.46 7.40
CA PHE A 174 -8.01 -21.00 7.89
C PHE A 174 -7.78 -22.31 8.67
N ARG A 175 -8.64 -22.58 9.64
CA ARG A 175 -8.75 -23.86 10.31
C ARG A 175 -10.08 -24.47 9.94
N GLU A 176 -10.05 -25.64 9.37
CA GLU A 176 -11.24 -26.39 9.01
C GLU A 176 -11.75 -27.20 10.19
N GLU A 177 -13.05 -27.11 10.46
CA GLU A 177 -13.79 -27.90 11.43
C GLU A 177 -15.12 -28.31 10.82
N SER A 178 -15.23 -29.55 10.33
CA SER A 178 -16.47 -30.12 9.77
C SER A 178 -17.13 -29.26 8.69
N GLY A 179 -16.35 -28.74 7.75
CA GLY A 179 -16.85 -27.88 6.65
C GLY A 179 -17.03 -26.40 7.02
N VAL A 180 -16.69 -26.03 8.25
CA VAL A 180 -16.62 -24.64 8.70
C VAL A 180 -15.17 -24.22 8.77
N TYR A 181 -14.80 -23.14 8.04
CA TYR A 181 -13.45 -22.60 7.96
C TYR A 181 -13.33 -21.36 8.83
N ILE A 182 -12.57 -21.47 9.92
CA ILE A 182 -12.38 -20.39 10.91
C ILE A 182 -11.11 -19.62 10.56
N LEU A 183 -11.24 -18.31 10.36
CA LEU A 183 -10.10 -17.43 10.05
C LEU A 183 -9.15 -17.33 11.26
N ARG A 184 -7.89 -17.75 11.04
CA ARG A 184 -6.82 -17.64 12.05
C ARG A 184 -6.36 -16.18 12.16
N GLN A 185 -6.70 -15.54 13.26
CA GLN A 185 -6.29 -14.17 13.58
C GLN A 185 -5.38 -14.17 14.81
N ASN A 186 -4.19 -13.59 14.70
CA ASN A 186 -3.36 -13.40 15.89
C ASN A 186 -3.81 -12.13 16.62
N LYS A 187 -4.53 -12.29 17.71
CA LYS A 187 -5.09 -11.20 18.52
C LYS A 187 -4.41 -11.04 19.89
N VAL A 188 -3.42 -11.87 20.17
CA VAL A 188 -2.73 -11.88 21.48
C VAL A 188 -2.10 -10.52 21.77
N GLY A 189 -1.48 -9.87 20.77
CA GLY A 189 -0.92 -8.53 20.92
C GLY A 189 -1.94 -7.50 21.39
N GLY A 190 -3.14 -7.51 20.77
CA GLY A 190 -4.25 -6.63 21.18
C GLY A 190 -4.70 -6.92 22.62
N LEU A 191 -4.79 -8.18 23.00
CA LEU A 191 -5.17 -8.58 24.38
C LEU A 191 -4.16 -8.07 25.41
N ILE A 192 -2.85 -8.19 25.14
CA ILE A 192 -1.77 -7.66 25.99
C ILE A 192 -1.91 -6.14 26.16
N VAL A 193 -2.09 -5.41 25.05
CA VAL A 193 -2.31 -3.95 25.08
C VAL A 193 -3.58 -3.62 25.89
N GLY A 194 -4.65 -4.38 25.72
CA GLY A 194 -5.88 -4.19 26.47
C GLY A 194 -5.67 -4.31 28.00
N PHE A 195 -4.98 -5.36 28.44
CA PHE A 195 -4.64 -5.54 29.86
C PHE A 195 -3.71 -4.44 30.38
N LEU A 196 -2.71 -4.04 29.60
CA LEU A 196 -1.79 -2.97 29.99
C LEU A 196 -2.54 -1.64 30.19
N MET A 197 -3.47 -1.30 29.31
CA MET A 197 -4.30 -0.09 29.44
C MET A 197 -5.19 -0.14 30.69
N ILE A 198 -5.79 -1.30 31.00
CA ILE A 198 -6.58 -1.47 32.22
C ILE A 198 -5.68 -1.34 33.45
N SER A 199 -4.48 -1.92 33.43
CA SER A 199 -3.52 -1.84 34.55
C SER A 199 -3.11 -0.40 34.84
N ILE A 200 -2.95 0.46 33.82
CA ILE A 200 -2.71 1.91 34.00
C ILE A 200 -3.86 2.54 34.77
N THR A 201 -5.10 2.27 34.40
CA THR A 201 -6.28 2.80 35.10
C THR A 201 -6.32 2.34 36.59
N VAL A 202 -6.06 1.06 36.82
CA VAL A 202 -6.02 0.51 38.19
C VAL A 202 -4.91 1.15 39.01
N ALA A 203 -3.72 1.37 38.42
CA ALA A 203 -2.61 2.03 39.08
C ALA A 203 -2.96 3.48 39.49
N ILE A 204 -3.69 4.20 38.65
CA ILE A 204 -4.17 5.57 38.94
C ILE A 204 -5.20 5.53 40.07
N TRP A 205 -6.11 4.56 40.10
CA TRP A 205 -7.10 4.43 41.20
C TRP A 205 -6.45 4.09 42.54
N LEU A 206 -5.39 3.28 42.55
CA LEU A 206 -4.66 2.92 43.74
C LEU A 206 -3.78 4.06 44.31
N ASN A 207 -3.42 5.02 43.44
CA ASN A 207 -2.58 6.17 43.80
C ASN A 207 -3.28 7.48 43.40
N PRO A 208 -4.37 7.88 44.08
CA PRO A 208 -5.16 9.07 43.70
C PRO A 208 -4.34 10.38 43.79
N ASP A 209 -3.31 10.39 44.63
CA ASP A 209 -2.44 11.55 44.86
C ASP A 209 -1.68 11.98 43.58
N PHE A 210 -1.46 11.05 42.65
CA PHE A 210 -0.80 11.32 41.37
C PHE A 210 -1.55 12.33 40.51
N MET A 211 -2.83 12.59 40.78
CA MET A 211 -3.72 13.44 39.97
C MET A 211 -4.35 14.60 40.77
N ILE A 212 -3.90 14.89 41.99
CA ILE A 212 -4.54 15.89 42.89
C ILE A 212 -4.47 17.30 42.28
N GLU A 213 -3.33 17.65 41.69
CA GLU A 213 -3.08 19.01 41.15
C GLU A 213 -3.67 19.22 39.74
N GLU A 214 -4.23 18.18 39.11
CA GLU A 214 -4.71 18.24 37.74
C GLU A 214 -6.18 18.73 37.66
N ALA A 215 -6.47 19.48 36.58
CA ALA A 215 -7.85 19.92 36.30
C ALA A 215 -8.80 18.73 36.20
N ALA A 216 -10.03 18.85 36.71
CA ALA A 216 -11.01 17.77 36.78
C ALA A 216 -11.23 17.07 35.43
N PHE A 217 -11.29 17.80 34.33
CA PHE A 217 -11.43 17.24 32.97
C PHE A 217 -10.23 16.34 32.58
N LYS A 218 -9.01 16.81 32.84
CA LYS A 218 -7.78 16.07 32.54
C LYS A 218 -7.71 14.78 33.36
N ARG A 219 -8.09 14.85 34.64
CA ARG A 219 -8.18 13.67 35.54
C ARG A 219 -9.15 12.62 35.00
N ILE A 220 -10.36 13.01 34.60
CA ILE A 220 -11.34 12.13 34.00
C ILE A 220 -10.78 11.48 32.72
N LEU A 221 -10.20 12.28 31.82
CA LEU A 221 -9.66 11.80 30.56
C LEU A 221 -8.53 10.77 30.78
N VAL A 222 -7.53 11.11 31.60
CA VAL A 222 -6.36 10.24 31.83
C VAL A 222 -6.77 8.96 32.57
N THR A 223 -7.78 8.99 33.45
CA THR A 223 -8.24 7.81 34.18
C THR A 223 -9.10 6.89 33.34
N TYR A 224 -10.10 7.43 32.63
CA TYR A 224 -11.09 6.57 31.96
C TYR A 224 -10.76 6.27 30.49
N PHE A 225 -9.95 7.09 29.82
CA PHE A 225 -9.57 6.84 28.44
C PHE A 225 -8.79 5.54 28.23
N PRO A 226 -7.76 5.20 29.05
CA PRO A 226 -7.11 3.92 28.97
C PRO A 226 -8.06 2.74 29.27
N LEU A 227 -8.99 2.89 30.21
CA LEU A 227 -9.98 1.86 30.50
C LEU A 227 -10.84 1.55 29.27
N ILE A 228 -11.38 2.58 28.63
CA ILE A 228 -12.22 2.43 27.43
C ILE A 228 -11.41 1.75 26.31
N ILE A 229 -10.19 2.19 26.06
CA ILE A 229 -9.30 1.57 25.07
C ILE A 229 -9.03 0.13 25.42
N GLY A 230 -8.69 -0.18 26.67
CA GLY A 230 -8.43 -1.54 27.14
C GLY A 230 -9.62 -2.46 26.90
N LEU A 231 -10.84 -2.01 27.24
CA LEU A 231 -12.08 -2.75 27.00
C LEU A 231 -12.35 -2.98 25.50
N VAL A 232 -12.07 -1.99 24.64
CA VAL A 232 -12.21 -2.14 23.19
C VAL A 232 -11.26 -3.21 22.64
N PHE A 233 -10.01 -3.26 23.10
CA PHE A 233 -9.05 -4.29 22.68
C PHE A 233 -9.46 -5.69 23.15
N ILE A 234 -9.94 -5.82 24.40
CA ILE A 234 -10.47 -7.09 24.94
C ILE A 234 -11.71 -7.52 24.14
N TYR A 235 -12.61 -6.59 23.84
CA TYR A 235 -13.78 -6.85 23.00
C TYR A 235 -13.40 -7.37 21.61
N ALA A 236 -12.41 -6.72 20.96
CA ALA A 236 -11.93 -7.13 19.63
C ALA A 236 -11.31 -8.54 19.65
N PHE A 237 -10.71 -8.98 20.75
CA PHE A 237 -10.17 -10.32 20.90
C PHE A 237 -11.23 -11.42 20.71
N PHE A 238 -12.44 -11.21 21.21
CA PHE A 238 -13.54 -12.18 21.14
C PHE A 238 -14.31 -12.17 19.82
N SER A 239 -13.89 -11.38 18.83
CA SER A 239 -14.49 -11.43 17.48
C SER A 239 -13.98 -12.62 16.69
N SER A 240 -14.77 -13.20 15.81
CA SER A 240 -14.33 -14.26 14.89
C SER A 240 -15.04 -14.18 13.55
N ILE A 241 -14.36 -14.64 12.50
CA ILE A 241 -14.91 -14.74 11.15
C ILE A 241 -14.81 -16.19 10.73
N LYS A 242 -15.94 -16.74 10.28
CA LYS A 242 -16.07 -18.13 9.84
C LYS A 242 -16.71 -18.16 8.46
N PHE A 243 -16.26 -19.08 7.63
CA PHE A 243 -16.88 -19.41 6.36
C PHE A 243 -17.53 -20.79 6.52
N ASP A 244 -18.82 -20.85 6.57
CA ASP A 244 -19.59 -22.10 6.63
C ASP A 244 -19.91 -22.53 5.20
N LYS A 245 -19.15 -23.52 4.69
CA LYS A 245 -19.34 -24.06 3.35
C LYS A 245 -20.63 -24.86 3.23
N ASN A 246 -21.08 -25.48 4.32
CA ASN A 246 -22.30 -26.30 4.32
C ASN A 246 -23.55 -25.42 4.18
N GLN A 247 -23.53 -24.23 4.77
CA GLN A 247 -24.64 -23.27 4.69
C GLN A 247 -24.43 -22.19 3.61
N GLY A 248 -23.24 -22.12 2.98
CA GLY A 248 -22.90 -21.06 2.02
C GLY A 248 -22.87 -19.67 2.62
N LYS A 249 -22.40 -19.52 3.87
CA LYS A 249 -22.44 -18.27 4.62
C LYS A 249 -21.10 -17.85 5.19
N VAL A 250 -20.86 -16.52 5.20
CA VAL A 250 -19.81 -15.89 6.02
C VAL A 250 -20.45 -15.43 7.33
N ILE A 251 -19.93 -15.91 8.44
CA ILE A 251 -20.43 -15.63 9.78
C ILE A 251 -19.41 -14.75 10.51
N HIS A 252 -19.83 -13.54 10.86
CA HIS A 252 -19.04 -12.63 11.69
C HIS A 252 -19.63 -12.58 13.10
N SER A 253 -18.92 -13.12 14.08
CA SER A 253 -19.31 -13.09 15.47
C SER A 253 -18.44 -12.14 16.28
N THR A 254 -19.09 -11.40 17.18
CA THR A 254 -18.46 -10.49 18.14
C THR A 254 -18.94 -10.84 19.54
N PHE A 255 -18.24 -10.40 20.58
CA PHE A 255 -18.56 -10.73 21.99
C PHE A 255 -18.65 -12.23 22.26
N GLY A 256 -17.69 -13.01 21.78
CA GLY A 256 -17.71 -14.47 22.03
C GLY A 256 -18.96 -15.16 21.49
N GLY A 257 -19.56 -14.63 20.42
CA GLY A 257 -20.75 -15.20 19.79
C GLY A 257 -22.08 -14.57 20.18
N ARG A 258 -22.10 -13.57 21.09
CA ARG A 258 -23.37 -12.91 21.49
C ARG A 258 -23.99 -12.09 20.37
N LYS A 259 -23.18 -11.50 19.50
CA LYS A 259 -23.68 -10.81 18.31
C LYS A 259 -23.13 -11.52 17.07
N VAL A 260 -24.03 -12.15 16.33
CA VAL A 260 -23.72 -12.87 15.10
C VAL A 260 -24.35 -12.11 13.91
N THR A 261 -23.57 -11.93 12.87
CA THR A 261 -24.06 -11.38 11.59
C THR A 261 -23.66 -12.35 10.50
N GLU A 262 -24.63 -12.77 9.70
CA GLU A 262 -24.47 -13.73 8.62
C GLU A 262 -24.61 -13.04 7.27
N TYR A 263 -23.85 -13.48 6.30
CA TYR A 263 -23.88 -13.01 4.91
C TYR A 263 -23.79 -14.22 4.00
N ALA A 264 -24.60 -14.28 2.93
CA ALA A 264 -24.47 -15.35 1.96
C ALA A 264 -23.16 -15.23 1.16
N PHE A 265 -22.61 -16.33 0.70
CA PHE A 265 -21.41 -16.31 -0.17
C PHE A 265 -21.65 -15.53 -1.45
N ASN A 266 -22.90 -15.57 -1.98
CA ASN A 266 -23.28 -14.82 -3.17
C ASN A 266 -23.29 -13.29 -2.94
N ASP A 267 -23.50 -12.84 -1.70
CA ASP A 267 -23.48 -11.42 -1.36
C ASP A 267 -22.07 -10.86 -1.24
N LEU A 268 -21.05 -11.73 -1.10
CA LEU A 268 -19.64 -11.33 -1.10
C LEU A 268 -19.24 -11.01 -2.53
N VAL A 269 -19.07 -9.72 -2.86
CA VAL A 269 -18.77 -9.25 -4.21
C VAL A 269 -17.30 -9.50 -4.56
N ARG A 270 -16.39 -9.02 -3.72
CA ARG A 270 -14.94 -9.15 -3.94
C ARG A 270 -14.15 -8.97 -2.65
N PHE A 271 -12.86 -9.32 -2.73
CA PHE A 271 -11.89 -8.91 -1.72
C PHE A 271 -11.20 -7.60 -2.14
N GLN A 272 -11.24 -6.62 -1.26
CA GLN A 272 -10.56 -5.34 -1.43
C GLN A 272 -9.24 -5.35 -0.65
N ILE A 273 -8.15 -4.96 -1.30
CA ILE A 273 -6.83 -4.87 -0.69
C ILE A 273 -6.54 -3.41 -0.39
N VAL A 274 -6.46 -3.06 0.88
CA VAL A 274 -6.24 -1.69 1.35
C VAL A 274 -4.86 -1.57 1.97
N ARG A 275 -3.99 -0.76 1.37
CA ARG A 275 -2.67 -0.46 1.94
C ARG A 275 -2.81 0.65 2.96
N LYS A 276 -2.26 0.41 4.15
CA LYS A 276 -2.25 1.38 5.24
C LYS A 276 -0.90 2.10 5.28
N THR A 277 -0.96 3.42 5.43
CA THR A 277 0.21 4.27 5.65
C THR A 277 -0.03 5.13 6.88
N THR A 278 0.99 5.27 7.72
CA THR A 278 0.99 6.16 8.86
C THR A 278 2.14 7.13 8.68
N ASN A 279 1.87 8.44 8.67
CA ASN A 279 2.87 9.48 8.41
C ASN A 279 3.70 9.23 7.13
N LEU A 280 3.01 8.86 6.03
CA LEU A 280 3.61 8.51 4.72
C LEU A 280 4.48 7.24 4.72
N ILE A 281 4.59 6.54 5.85
CA ILE A 281 5.32 5.27 5.97
C ILE A 281 4.32 4.13 5.86
N TYR A 282 4.64 3.12 5.03
CA TYR A 282 3.82 1.91 4.92
C TYR A 282 3.74 1.21 6.28
N SER A 283 2.52 1.02 6.78
CA SER A 283 2.24 0.38 8.08
C SER A 283 1.59 -1.00 7.95
N GLY A 284 1.24 -1.42 6.74
CA GLY A 284 0.66 -2.73 6.49
C GLY A 284 -0.37 -2.73 5.36
N THR A 285 -0.91 -3.91 5.07
CA THR A 285 -1.98 -4.10 4.10
C THR A 285 -3.12 -4.86 4.76
N GLU A 286 -4.34 -4.41 4.57
CA GLU A 286 -5.55 -5.06 5.05
C GLU A 286 -6.32 -5.65 3.88
N VAL A 287 -6.78 -6.87 4.05
CA VAL A 287 -7.73 -7.49 3.12
C VAL A 287 -9.11 -7.42 3.73
N ASN A 288 -10.03 -6.81 3.00
CA ASN A 288 -11.42 -6.63 3.38
C ASN A 288 -12.32 -7.42 2.44
N ALA A 289 -13.42 -7.94 2.94
CA ALA A 289 -14.49 -8.47 2.10
C ALA A 289 -15.53 -7.39 1.87
N GLU A 290 -15.85 -7.09 0.61
CA GLU A 290 -16.95 -6.22 0.22
C GLU A 290 -18.20 -7.06 0.02
N ILE A 291 -19.22 -6.79 0.82
CA ILE A 291 -20.47 -7.55 0.89
C ILE A 291 -21.61 -6.63 0.49
N TYR A 292 -22.41 -7.06 -0.46
CA TYR A 292 -23.63 -6.38 -0.85
C TYR A 292 -24.76 -6.73 0.12
N LEU A 293 -25.49 -5.74 0.59
CA LEU A 293 -26.64 -5.92 1.48
C LEU A 293 -27.94 -5.67 0.70
N PRO A 294 -28.57 -6.72 0.12
CA PRO A 294 -29.70 -6.55 -0.79
C PRO A 294 -30.89 -5.82 -0.14
N GLY A 295 -31.12 -6.03 1.16
CA GLY A 295 -32.21 -5.36 1.89
C GLY A 295 -32.00 -3.85 2.17
N LYS A 296 -30.80 -3.32 1.93
CA LYS A 296 -30.44 -1.91 2.21
C LYS A 296 -29.83 -1.21 1.00
N ASP A 297 -29.62 -1.93 -0.11
CA ASP A 297 -28.94 -1.45 -1.31
C ASP A 297 -27.61 -0.75 -1.00
N LYS A 298 -26.79 -1.36 -0.15
CA LYS A 298 -25.52 -0.80 0.32
C LYS A 298 -24.42 -1.86 0.33
N MET A 299 -23.20 -1.39 0.06
CA MET A 299 -21.99 -2.18 0.28
C MET A 299 -21.57 -2.08 1.73
N LYS A 300 -21.18 -3.21 2.31
CA LYS A 300 -20.58 -3.28 3.63
C LYS A 300 -19.18 -3.87 3.52
N THR A 301 -18.22 -3.23 4.16
CA THR A 301 -16.86 -3.70 4.24
C THR A 301 -16.65 -4.46 5.55
N LEU A 302 -16.16 -5.70 5.45
CA LEU A 302 -15.79 -6.55 6.58
C LEU A 302 -14.28 -6.73 6.56
N ALA A 303 -13.59 -6.20 7.59
CA ALA A 303 -12.15 -6.37 7.74
C ALA A 303 -11.84 -7.85 8.04
N MET A 304 -11.08 -8.50 7.14
CA MET A 304 -10.74 -9.91 7.25
C MET A 304 -9.41 -10.11 7.98
N LYS A 305 -8.34 -9.58 7.42
CA LYS A 305 -7.00 -9.81 7.93
C LYS A 305 -6.06 -8.67 7.58
N SER A 306 -5.22 -8.27 8.55
CA SER A 306 -4.11 -7.33 8.32
C SER A 306 -2.80 -8.09 8.17
N PHE A 307 -1.96 -7.63 7.24
CA PHE A 307 -0.64 -8.17 6.93
C PHE A 307 0.41 -7.07 7.08
N ILE A 308 1.53 -7.36 7.75
CA ILE A 308 2.68 -6.45 7.83
C ILE A 308 3.40 -6.40 6.47
N GLY A 309 3.40 -7.52 5.73
CA GLY A 309 3.95 -7.64 4.39
C GLY A 309 2.92 -8.13 3.39
N THR A 310 3.24 -8.04 2.10
CA THR A 310 2.28 -8.32 1.01
C THR A 310 2.42 -9.72 0.40
N LYS A 311 3.50 -10.44 0.70
CA LYS A 311 3.83 -11.75 0.07
C LYS A 311 2.80 -12.86 0.34
N LYS A 312 2.09 -12.78 1.47
CA LYS A 312 1.13 -13.81 1.89
C LYS A 312 -0.32 -13.50 1.48
N ILE A 313 -0.56 -12.36 0.84
CA ILE A 313 -1.92 -11.91 0.48
C ILE A 313 -2.50 -12.81 -0.61
N ASP A 314 -1.71 -13.16 -1.65
CA ASP A 314 -2.16 -14.06 -2.71
C ASP A 314 -2.59 -15.40 -2.14
N ARG A 315 -1.77 -16.00 -1.26
CA ARG A 315 -2.09 -17.27 -0.60
C ARG A 315 -3.39 -17.18 0.20
N PHE A 316 -3.59 -16.09 0.94
CA PHE A 316 -4.83 -15.85 1.67
C PHE A 316 -6.05 -15.76 0.75
N LEU A 317 -5.93 -15.02 -0.36
CA LEU A 317 -7.00 -14.87 -1.33
C LEU A 317 -7.33 -16.19 -2.05
N ASP A 318 -6.32 -16.98 -2.40
CA ASP A 318 -6.50 -18.26 -3.05
C ASP A 318 -7.17 -19.28 -2.10
N GLU A 319 -6.81 -19.30 -0.81
CA GLU A 319 -7.51 -20.07 0.21
C GLU A 319 -8.97 -19.65 0.36
N ALA A 320 -9.22 -18.34 0.49
CA ALA A 320 -10.58 -17.81 0.63
C ALA A 320 -11.45 -18.12 -0.62
N ASN A 321 -10.88 -17.97 -1.83
CA ASN A 321 -11.58 -18.29 -3.08
C ASN A 321 -11.85 -19.81 -3.22
N THR A 322 -10.92 -20.67 -2.78
CA THR A 322 -11.13 -22.13 -2.73
C THR A 322 -12.32 -22.49 -1.82
N ILE A 323 -12.41 -21.86 -0.64
CA ILE A 323 -13.52 -22.07 0.29
C ILE A 323 -14.84 -21.61 -0.32
N LEU A 324 -14.82 -20.45 -1.03
CA LEU A 324 -16.00 -19.89 -1.69
C LEU A 324 -16.40 -20.65 -2.98
N GLY A 325 -15.57 -21.58 -3.47
CA GLY A 325 -15.80 -22.29 -4.73
C GLY A 325 -15.64 -21.39 -5.98
N ARG A 326 -14.78 -20.38 -5.91
CA ARG A 326 -14.53 -19.37 -6.97
C ARG A 326 -13.22 -19.61 -7.76
N ILE A 327 -12.69 -20.82 -7.73
CA ILE A 327 -11.48 -21.23 -8.45
C ILE A 327 -11.84 -22.03 -9.70
#